data_f86b48fcab1ecd11e16db2836b9fb1d0
#
_entry.id   f86b48fcab1ecd11e16db2836b9fb1d0
#
_cell.length_a   1.000
_cell.length_b   1.000
_cell.length_c   1.000
_cell.angle_alpha   90.00
_cell.angle_beta   90.00
_cell.angle_gamma   90.00
#
_symmetry.space_group_name_H-M   'P 1'
#
loop_
_entity.id
_entity.type
_entity.pdbx_description
1 polymer ?
#
loop_
_entity_poly.entity_id
_entity_poly.type
_entity_poly.pdbx_seq_one_letter_code
_entity_poly.pdbx_strand_id
1 'polypeptide(L)'
;GPHMRHRYWSFIDWAGVWDSGVPAATGKGSGSVTMESLLYLYGLQKAAELAEFAGRTDTAAEYRQRAGALSDAIRTHCFGQYQGTTLVQDGPGIEEYSVHCQVFAVLTGIVESAEGKQMLEAVVWNPEVPQASVAFIFTCSARWNAAAGTKRQMTWGKYGARW
;
A
#
# COMPACT_ATOMS: atom_id res chain seq x y z
N GLY A 1 -6.31 0.32 -18.72
CA GLY A 1 -7.06 1.13 -17.75
C GLY A 1 -6.17 1.58 -16.62
N PRO A 2 -6.60 2.54 -15.79
CA PRO A 2 -5.80 3.11 -14.70
C PRO A 2 -5.53 2.10 -13.57
N HIS A 3 -6.29 1.01 -13.51
CA HIS A 3 -6.11 -0.04 -12.51
C HIS A 3 -5.51 -1.28 -13.15
N MET A 4 -4.60 -1.93 -12.43
CA MET A 4 -4.04 -3.19 -12.86
C MET A 4 -5.11 -4.28 -12.81
N ARG A 5 -5.39 -4.88 -13.97
CA ARG A 5 -6.26 -6.05 -14.10
C ARG A 5 -5.52 -7.12 -14.86
N HIS A 6 -5.40 -8.30 -14.28
CA HIS A 6 -4.80 -9.46 -14.94
C HIS A 6 -5.51 -10.75 -14.54
N ARG A 7 -5.18 -11.84 -15.23
CA ARG A 7 -5.78 -13.17 -15.00
C ARG A 7 -4.92 -14.05 -14.11
N TYR A 8 -3.86 -13.49 -13.54
CA TYR A 8 -2.91 -14.23 -12.73
C TYR A 8 -3.25 -14.11 -11.24
N TRP A 9 -2.68 -14.99 -10.45
CA TRP A 9 -2.80 -14.97 -9.01
C TRP A 9 -2.09 -13.75 -8.42
N SER A 10 -2.87 -12.91 -7.77
CA SER A 10 -2.43 -11.64 -7.18
C SER A 10 -1.94 -11.84 -5.75
N PHE A 11 -0.95 -12.70 -5.55
CA PHE A 11 -0.38 -12.88 -4.23
C PHE A 11 0.24 -11.59 -3.70
N ILE A 12 -0.20 -11.17 -2.52
CA ILE A 12 0.34 -10.00 -1.81
C ILE A 12 1.11 -10.43 -0.56
N ASP A 13 0.47 -11.14 0.36
CA ASP A 13 1.08 -11.53 1.63
C ASP A 13 0.28 -12.65 2.31
N TRP A 14 0.92 -13.38 3.22
CA TRP A 14 0.28 -14.37 4.08
C TRP A 14 -0.46 -13.71 5.26
N ALA A 15 -1.38 -12.80 4.99
CA ALA A 15 -2.28 -12.28 6.01
C ALA A 15 -3.30 -13.34 6.41
N GLY A 16 -3.43 -13.61 7.72
CA GLY A 16 -4.16 -14.77 8.23
C GLY A 16 -5.65 -14.85 7.88
N VAL A 17 -6.25 -13.75 7.41
CA VAL A 17 -7.66 -13.66 7.01
C VAL A 17 -7.86 -13.67 5.48
N TRP A 18 -6.77 -13.68 4.72
CA TRP A 18 -6.82 -13.73 3.26
C TRP A 18 -6.75 -15.15 2.75
N ASP A 19 -7.64 -15.49 1.81
CA ASP A 19 -7.54 -16.77 1.13
C ASP A 19 -6.37 -16.74 0.14
N SER A 20 -5.47 -17.72 0.30
CA SER A 20 -4.30 -17.89 -0.57
C SER A 20 -3.43 -16.62 -0.72
N GLY A 21 -3.39 -15.76 0.31
CA GLY A 21 -2.58 -14.55 0.32
C GLY A 21 -3.08 -13.42 -0.61
N VAL A 22 -4.36 -13.46 -0.95
CA VAL A 22 -5.01 -12.51 -1.85
C VAL A 22 -6.07 -11.71 -1.11
N PRO A 23 -6.10 -10.38 -1.20
CA PRO A 23 -7.16 -9.57 -0.62
C PRO A 23 -8.52 -9.97 -1.16
N ALA A 24 -9.55 -9.94 -0.32
CA ALA A 24 -10.92 -10.31 -0.67
C ALA A 24 -11.50 -9.49 -1.84
N ALA A 25 -10.98 -8.30 -2.09
CA ALA A 25 -11.31 -7.45 -3.22
C ALA A 25 -11.24 -8.16 -4.59
N THR A 26 -10.37 -9.15 -4.76
CA THR A 26 -10.23 -9.87 -6.03
C THR A 26 -11.44 -10.74 -6.36
N GLY A 27 -12.20 -11.15 -5.35
CA GLY A 27 -13.40 -11.99 -5.51
C GLY A 27 -14.73 -11.23 -5.51
N LYS A 28 -14.73 -9.94 -5.12
CA LYS A 28 -15.96 -9.20 -4.79
C LYS A 28 -16.31 -8.04 -5.74
N GLY A 29 -15.72 -7.91 -6.90
CA GLY A 29 -16.14 -6.80 -7.74
C GLY A 29 -15.24 -6.48 -8.92
N SER A 30 -14.42 -5.45 -8.83
CA SER A 30 -13.63 -4.95 -9.96
C SER A 30 -12.56 -5.92 -10.46
N GLY A 31 -12.19 -6.91 -9.67
CA GLY A 31 -11.03 -7.77 -9.92
C GLY A 31 -9.70 -7.01 -9.92
N SER A 32 -9.69 -5.78 -9.39
CA SER A 32 -8.50 -4.96 -9.23
C SER A 32 -8.10 -4.92 -7.77
N VAL A 33 -6.83 -5.17 -7.48
CA VAL A 33 -6.25 -5.10 -6.14
C VAL A 33 -5.49 -3.79 -6.02
N THR A 34 -5.90 -2.92 -5.10
CA THR A 34 -5.25 -1.60 -4.92
C THR A 34 -3.79 -1.74 -4.53
N MET A 35 -3.44 -2.75 -3.73
CA MET A 35 -2.08 -3.00 -3.34
C MET A 35 -1.14 -3.24 -4.54
N GLU A 36 -1.59 -3.94 -5.59
CA GLU A 36 -0.81 -4.10 -6.82
C GLU A 36 -0.58 -2.78 -7.53
N SER A 37 -1.60 -1.92 -7.57
CA SER A 37 -1.47 -0.57 -8.14
C SER A 37 -0.48 0.28 -7.35
N LEU A 38 -0.49 0.19 -6.03
CA LEU A 38 0.47 0.87 -5.16
C LEU A 38 1.90 0.34 -5.31
N LEU A 39 2.08 -0.97 -5.43
CA LEU A 39 3.38 -1.59 -5.73
C LEU A 39 3.91 -1.13 -7.09
N TYR A 40 3.04 -1.08 -8.08
CA TYR A 40 3.42 -0.60 -9.42
C TYR A 40 3.78 0.88 -9.41
N LEU A 41 3.01 1.71 -8.67
CA LEU A 41 3.33 3.12 -8.47
C LEU A 41 4.73 3.30 -7.84
N TYR A 42 5.00 2.56 -6.77
CA TYR A 42 6.31 2.57 -6.13
C TYR A 42 7.43 2.15 -7.11
N GLY A 43 7.18 1.09 -7.89
CA GLY A 43 8.11 0.63 -8.93
C GLY A 43 8.39 1.71 -9.98
N LEU A 44 7.37 2.40 -10.48
CA LEU A 44 7.52 3.50 -11.44
C LEU A 44 8.34 4.66 -10.87
N GLN A 45 8.11 5.03 -9.61
CA GLN A 45 8.88 6.09 -8.94
C GLN A 45 10.36 5.70 -8.84
N LYS A 46 10.66 4.47 -8.44
CA LYS A 46 12.05 3.98 -8.35
C LYS A 46 12.71 3.80 -9.71
N ALA A 47 11.96 3.37 -10.71
CA ALA A 47 12.44 3.27 -12.08
C ALA A 47 12.76 4.66 -12.67
N ALA A 48 11.96 5.67 -12.35
CA ALA A 48 12.24 7.05 -12.77
C ALA A 48 13.53 7.59 -12.13
N GLU A 49 13.73 7.38 -10.81
CA GLU A 49 14.96 7.75 -10.11
C GLU A 49 16.19 7.07 -10.75
N LEU A 50 16.09 5.78 -11.04
CA LEU A 50 17.17 5.00 -11.63
C LEU A 50 17.47 5.43 -13.09
N ALA A 51 16.42 5.68 -13.88
CA ALA A 51 16.58 6.15 -15.27
C ALA A 51 17.27 7.52 -15.30
N GLU A 52 16.91 8.41 -14.39
CA GLU A 52 17.57 9.71 -14.27
C GLU A 52 19.04 9.58 -13.86
N PHE A 53 19.33 8.76 -12.87
CA PHE A 53 20.71 8.47 -12.46
C PHE A 53 21.55 7.89 -13.64
N ALA A 54 20.92 7.07 -14.51
CA ALA A 54 21.55 6.52 -15.70
C ALA A 54 21.62 7.50 -16.89
N GLY A 55 21.21 8.76 -16.72
CA GLY A 55 21.21 9.77 -17.77
C GLY A 55 20.09 9.58 -18.82
N ARG A 56 19.09 8.73 -18.56
CA ARG A 56 17.95 8.47 -19.45
C ARG A 56 16.77 9.37 -19.11
N THR A 57 16.90 10.66 -19.32
CA THR A 57 15.96 11.69 -18.88
C THR A 57 14.56 11.52 -19.48
N ASP A 58 14.47 11.14 -20.78
CA ASP A 58 13.17 10.92 -21.44
C ASP A 58 12.42 9.73 -20.82
N THR A 59 13.14 8.63 -20.55
CA THR A 59 12.58 7.47 -19.86
C THR A 59 12.13 7.81 -18.45
N ALA A 60 12.91 8.61 -17.73
CA ALA A 60 12.55 9.09 -16.40
C ALA A 60 11.27 9.95 -16.44
N ALA A 61 11.15 10.84 -17.42
CA ALA A 61 9.96 11.66 -17.62
C ALA A 61 8.71 10.80 -17.92
N GLU A 62 8.85 9.80 -18.79
CA GLU A 62 7.76 8.86 -19.09
C GLU A 62 7.28 8.11 -17.83
N TYR A 63 8.21 7.59 -17.02
CA TYR A 63 7.86 6.88 -15.79
C TYR A 63 7.18 7.80 -14.77
N ARG A 64 7.63 9.06 -14.64
CA ARG A 64 6.97 10.05 -13.79
C ARG A 64 5.56 10.37 -14.26
N GLN A 65 5.35 10.52 -15.56
CA GLN A 65 4.02 10.75 -16.12
C GLN A 65 3.07 9.58 -15.83
N ARG A 66 3.53 8.35 -16.02
CA ARG A 66 2.76 7.14 -15.69
C ARG A 66 2.46 7.04 -14.19
N ALA A 67 3.44 7.37 -13.34
CA ALA A 67 3.27 7.40 -11.89
C ALA A 67 2.22 8.44 -11.47
N GLY A 68 2.24 9.64 -12.05
CA GLY A 68 1.26 10.67 -11.81
C GLY A 68 -0.16 10.21 -12.17
N ALA A 69 -0.35 9.71 -13.39
CA ALA A 69 -1.65 9.21 -13.83
C ALA A 69 -2.20 8.07 -12.96
N LEU A 70 -1.32 7.17 -12.51
CA LEU A 70 -1.71 6.07 -11.61
C LEU A 70 -2.04 6.59 -10.20
N SER A 71 -1.28 7.53 -9.67
CA SER A 71 -1.55 8.20 -8.40
C SER A 71 -2.92 8.87 -8.39
N ASP A 72 -3.23 9.61 -9.44
CA ASP A 72 -4.53 10.28 -9.58
C ASP A 72 -5.68 9.27 -9.65
N ALA A 73 -5.50 8.17 -10.37
CA ALA A 73 -6.49 7.10 -10.44
C ALA A 73 -6.74 6.44 -9.08
N ILE A 74 -5.67 6.15 -8.31
CA ILE A 74 -5.80 5.57 -6.98
C ILE A 74 -6.52 6.55 -6.04
N ARG A 75 -6.15 7.84 -6.06
CA ARG A 75 -6.82 8.88 -5.25
C ARG A 75 -8.30 8.99 -5.56
N THR A 76 -8.65 8.90 -6.84
CA THR A 76 -10.04 9.06 -7.29
C THR A 76 -10.93 7.86 -6.96
N HIS A 77 -10.37 6.65 -6.99
CA HIS A 77 -11.19 5.44 -7.02
C HIS A 77 -10.96 4.48 -5.85
N CYS A 78 -9.90 4.65 -5.08
CA CYS A 78 -9.50 3.67 -4.07
C CYS A 78 -9.53 4.20 -2.64
N PHE A 79 -10.14 5.35 -2.38
CA PHE A 79 -10.29 5.89 -1.03
C PHE A 79 -11.72 5.72 -0.53
N GLY A 80 -11.86 5.42 0.76
CA GLY A 80 -13.15 5.27 1.43
C GLY A 80 -13.09 5.67 2.90
N GLN A 81 -14.22 5.59 3.59
CA GLN A 81 -14.34 5.95 5.01
C GLN A 81 -14.39 4.69 5.88
N TYR A 82 -13.54 4.65 6.89
CA TYR A 82 -13.52 3.60 7.90
C TYR A 82 -13.53 4.23 9.28
N GLN A 83 -14.61 4.07 10.02
CA GLN A 83 -14.78 4.61 11.40
C GLN A 83 -14.39 6.09 11.52
N GLY A 84 -14.75 6.92 10.52
CA GLY A 84 -14.46 8.35 10.51
C GLY A 84 -13.07 8.74 10.01
N THR A 85 -12.24 7.77 9.61
CA THR A 85 -10.92 8.02 9.02
C THR A 85 -10.96 7.65 7.53
N THR A 86 -10.38 8.51 6.68
CA THR A 86 -10.20 8.18 5.27
C THR A 86 -9.06 7.18 5.11
N LEU A 87 -9.35 6.02 4.50
CA LEU A 87 -8.38 4.96 4.26
C LEU A 87 -8.37 4.55 2.78
N VAL A 88 -7.27 3.91 2.36
CA VAL A 88 -7.19 3.27 1.04
C VAL A 88 -7.86 1.91 1.10
N GLN A 89 -8.81 1.68 0.20
CA GLN A 89 -9.55 0.44 0.04
C GLN A 89 -8.69 -0.65 -0.62
N ASP A 90 -8.92 -1.91 -0.29
CA ASP A 90 -8.20 -3.05 -0.88
C ASP A 90 -8.55 -3.26 -2.37
N GLY A 91 -9.67 -2.72 -2.80
CA GLY A 91 -10.09 -2.64 -4.20
C GLY A 91 -10.98 -1.44 -4.46
N PRO A 92 -11.02 -0.90 -5.69
CA PRO A 92 -11.83 0.26 -6.03
C PRO A 92 -13.31 0.04 -5.71
N GLY A 93 -13.88 0.88 -4.83
CA GLY A 93 -15.28 0.81 -4.44
C GLY A 93 -15.65 -0.37 -3.54
N ILE A 94 -14.65 -1.02 -2.94
CA ILE A 94 -14.85 -2.14 -2.00
C ILE A 94 -14.54 -1.65 -0.59
N GLU A 95 -15.50 -1.75 0.32
CA GLU A 95 -15.35 -1.32 1.73
C GLU A 95 -14.55 -2.34 2.56
N GLU A 96 -13.36 -2.68 2.06
CA GLU A 96 -12.39 -3.50 2.76
C GLU A 96 -11.05 -2.77 2.79
N TYR A 97 -10.36 -2.88 3.91
CA TYR A 97 -9.14 -2.13 4.20
C TYR A 97 -8.12 -3.04 4.85
N SER A 98 -6.86 -2.88 4.49
CA SER A 98 -5.75 -3.63 5.09
C SER A 98 -4.61 -2.70 5.49
N VAL A 99 -3.76 -3.16 6.39
CA VAL A 99 -2.52 -2.44 6.75
C VAL A 99 -1.62 -2.25 5.54
N HIS A 100 -1.61 -3.20 4.61
CA HIS A 100 -0.78 -3.19 3.40
C HIS A 100 -1.01 -1.96 2.54
N CYS A 101 -2.28 -1.67 2.22
CA CYS A 101 -2.64 -0.50 1.40
C CYS A 101 -2.25 0.81 2.08
N GLN A 102 -2.46 0.94 3.40
CA GLN A 102 -2.13 2.16 4.13
C GLN A 102 -0.61 2.40 4.17
N VAL A 103 0.17 1.37 4.43
CA VAL A 103 1.63 1.45 4.44
C VAL A 103 2.17 1.89 3.08
N PHE A 104 1.67 1.31 1.99
CA PHE A 104 2.14 1.68 0.65
C PHE A 104 1.59 3.03 0.18
N ALA A 105 0.43 3.48 0.65
CA ALA A 105 -0.05 4.83 0.42
C ALA A 105 0.94 5.87 0.99
N VAL A 106 1.44 5.63 2.20
CA VAL A 106 2.48 6.48 2.82
C VAL A 106 3.81 6.38 2.07
N LEU A 107 4.25 5.16 1.71
CA LEU A 107 5.52 4.94 1.02
C LEU A 107 5.58 5.59 -0.36
N THR A 108 4.48 5.60 -1.08
CA THR A 108 4.36 6.21 -2.42
C THR A 108 4.12 7.71 -2.37
N GLY A 109 3.85 8.27 -1.17
CA GLY A 109 3.57 9.70 -1.01
C GLY A 109 2.25 10.14 -1.65
N ILE A 110 1.30 9.21 -1.87
CA ILE A 110 -0.04 9.61 -2.34
C ILE A 110 -0.87 10.26 -1.23
N VAL A 111 -0.43 10.16 0.01
CA VAL A 111 -0.99 10.85 1.17
C VAL A 111 0.08 11.69 1.84
N GLU A 112 -0.33 12.81 2.44
CA GLU A 112 0.57 13.65 3.21
C GLU A 112 0.94 12.99 4.56
N SER A 113 2.06 13.40 5.15
CA SER A 113 2.57 12.78 6.38
C SER A 113 1.57 12.79 7.55
N ALA A 114 0.81 13.86 7.71
CA ALA A 114 -0.18 13.97 8.78
C ALA A 114 -1.37 13.02 8.57
N GLU A 115 -1.88 12.95 7.34
CA GLU A 115 -2.95 12.04 6.93
C GLU A 115 -2.46 10.58 7.03
N GLY A 116 -1.28 10.28 6.50
CA GLY A 116 -0.68 8.97 6.57
C GLY A 116 -0.51 8.47 8.01
N LYS A 117 -0.15 9.35 8.95
CA LYS A 117 -0.08 9.01 10.36
C LYS A 117 -1.44 8.60 10.92
N GLN A 118 -2.50 9.37 10.63
CA GLN A 118 -3.87 9.05 11.08
C GLN A 118 -4.35 7.72 10.48
N MET A 119 -4.08 7.48 9.19
CA MET A 119 -4.42 6.23 8.52
C MET A 119 -3.75 5.03 9.20
N LEU A 120 -2.47 5.13 9.49
CA LEU A 120 -1.71 4.07 10.14
C LEU A 120 -2.16 3.83 11.59
N GLU A 121 -2.46 4.88 12.35
CA GLU A 121 -2.99 4.77 13.71
C GLU A 121 -4.35 4.07 13.75
N ALA A 122 -5.17 4.23 12.71
CA ALA A 122 -6.49 3.58 12.60
C ALA A 122 -6.42 2.07 12.32
N VAL A 123 -5.37 1.59 11.65
CA VAL A 123 -5.28 0.20 11.18
C VAL A 123 -4.25 -0.65 11.89
N VAL A 124 -3.14 -0.06 12.33
CA VAL A 124 -2.08 -0.80 13.03
C VAL A 124 -2.59 -1.19 14.41
N TRP A 125 -2.51 -2.49 14.70
CA TRP A 125 -3.05 -3.09 15.93
C TRP A 125 -4.60 -3.15 16.02
N ASN A 126 -5.31 -2.78 14.95
CA ASN A 126 -6.74 -3.00 14.89
C ASN A 126 -7.02 -4.46 14.47
N PRO A 127 -7.58 -5.31 15.35
CA PRO A 127 -7.80 -6.72 15.03
C PRO A 127 -8.89 -6.95 13.97
N GLU A 128 -9.71 -5.94 13.68
CA GLU A 128 -10.73 -6.00 12.63
C GLU A 128 -10.15 -5.76 11.22
N VAL A 129 -8.91 -5.26 11.14
CA VAL A 129 -8.24 -4.97 9.88
C VAL A 129 -7.19 -6.05 9.60
N PRO A 130 -7.13 -6.62 8.39
CA PRO A 130 -6.09 -7.56 8.01
C PRO A 130 -4.70 -7.01 8.27
N GLN A 131 -3.98 -7.70 9.16
CA GLN A 131 -2.62 -7.33 9.56
C GLN A 131 -1.60 -7.94 8.60
N ALA A 132 -0.54 -7.21 8.35
CA ALA A 132 0.56 -7.68 7.52
C ALA A 132 1.40 -8.75 8.25
N SER A 133 1.94 -9.71 7.48
CA SER A 133 2.89 -10.67 8.01
C SER A 133 4.18 -10.00 8.49
N VAL A 134 4.94 -10.71 9.31
CA VAL A 134 6.26 -10.23 9.79
C VAL A 134 7.19 -9.90 8.62
N ALA A 135 7.18 -10.72 7.57
CA ALA A 135 8.00 -10.50 6.39
C ALA A 135 7.63 -9.20 5.65
N PHE A 136 6.33 -8.93 5.50
CA PHE A 136 5.84 -7.72 4.84
C PHE A 136 6.15 -6.46 5.66
N ILE A 137 5.89 -6.48 6.96
CA ILE A 137 6.18 -5.36 7.85
C ILE A 137 7.69 -5.05 7.88
N PHE A 138 8.54 -6.08 7.90
CA PHE A 138 10.00 -5.89 7.90
C PHE A 138 10.47 -5.14 6.65
N THR A 139 9.90 -5.48 5.49
CA THR A 139 10.18 -4.78 4.22
C THR A 139 9.81 -3.29 4.29
N CYS A 140 8.78 -2.95 5.07
CA CYS A 140 8.25 -1.60 5.20
C CYS A 140 8.84 -0.81 6.38
N SER A 141 9.37 -1.48 7.41
CA SER A 141 9.76 -0.88 8.70
C SER A 141 10.90 0.14 8.60
N ALA A 142 11.84 -0.05 7.68
CA ALA A 142 12.95 0.88 7.48
C ALA A 142 12.48 2.31 7.08
N ARG A 143 11.35 2.41 6.37
CA ARG A 143 10.77 3.70 5.96
C ARG A 143 9.62 4.17 6.85
N TRP A 144 8.95 3.26 7.55
CA TRP A 144 7.98 3.62 8.57
C TRP A 144 8.56 4.58 9.61
N ASN A 145 9.75 4.28 10.13
CA ASN A 145 10.44 5.13 11.09
C ASN A 145 10.79 6.52 10.52
N ALA A 146 11.03 6.62 9.22
CA ALA A 146 11.32 7.88 8.56
C ALA A 146 10.05 8.73 8.33
N ALA A 147 8.92 8.09 8.00
CA ALA A 147 7.66 8.78 7.69
C ALA A 147 6.86 9.16 8.95
N ALA A 148 6.92 8.34 10.00
CA ALA A 148 6.16 8.56 11.24
C ALA A 148 6.81 9.57 12.20
N GLY A 149 8.04 10.03 11.94
CA GLY A 149 8.75 11.00 12.79
C GLY A 149 8.95 10.52 14.25
N THR A 150 8.70 9.26 14.52
CA THR A 150 8.70 8.71 15.87
C THR A 150 9.94 7.90 16.11
N LYS A 151 10.72 8.30 17.13
CA LYS A 151 11.74 7.47 17.82
C LYS A 151 11.11 6.24 18.52
N ARG A 152 9.88 5.86 18.21
CA ARG A 152 9.30 4.62 18.66
C ARG A 152 9.78 3.52 17.72
N GLN A 153 10.95 2.95 18.06
CA GLN A 153 11.28 1.60 17.64
C GLN A 153 10.03 0.74 17.89
N MET A 154 9.50 0.10 16.83
CA MET A 154 8.59 -1.02 17.02
C MET A 154 9.37 -2.06 17.83
N THR A 155 9.18 -2.08 19.14
CA THR A 155 9.73 -3.12 19.98
C THR A 155 8.86 -4.34 19.79
N TRP A 156 9.31 -5.24 18.94
CA TRP A 156 8.73 -6.55 18.64
C TRP A 156 8.58 -7.46 19.88
N GLY A 157 9.05 -7.01 21.05
CA GLY A 157 9.11 -7.77 22.28
C GLY A 157 7.78 -8.06 22.98
N LYS A 158 6.63 -7.50 22.55
CA LYS A 158 5.35 -7.71 23.26
C LYS A 158 4.43 -8.76 22.64
N TYR A 159 4.71 -9.18 21.43
CA TYR A 159 3.94 -10.24 20.78
C TYR A 159 4.86 -11.41 20.46
N GLY A 160 5.25 -12.10 21.54
CA GLY A 160 5.96 -13.36 21.45
C GLY A 160 5.24 -14.28 20.48
N ALA A 161 5.96 -14.74 19.49
CA ALA A 161 5.51 -15.75 18.55
C ALA A 161 4.84 -16.89 19.30
N ARG A 162 3.52 -17.02 19.14
CA ARG A 162 2.86 -18.33 19.34
C ARG A 162 2.80 -18.93 17.94
N TRP A 163 3.76 -19.79 17.69
CA TRP A 163 3.76 -20.74 16.60
C TRP A 163 2.80 -21.87 16.94
#